data_db31c3d65a78cc90bc05b855e86cdf65
#
_entry.id   db31c3d65a78cc90bc05b855e86cdf65
#
_cell.length_a   1.000
_cell.length_b   1.000
_cell.length_c   1.000
_cell.angle_alpha   90.00
_cell.angle_beta   90.00
_cell.angle_gamma   90.00
#
_symmetry.space_group_name_H-M   'P 1'
#
loop_
_entity.id
_entity.type
_entity.pdbx_description
1 polymer ?
#
loop_
_entity_poly.entity_id
_entity_poly.type
_entity_poly.pdbx_seq_one_letter_code
_entity_poly.pdbx_strand_id
1 'polypeptide(L)'
;IVSLLLIVAAVGSRVAARHEAQVAADLAAVAGAWALATGEDACTAARDTAALNDATLETCTESGRDVIVTAVVRGRSTQAKAGPV
;
A
#
# COMPACT_ATOMS: atom_id res chain seq x y z
N ILE A 1 2.12 33.16 -13.03
CA ILE A 1 1.17 32.07 -13.31
C ILE A 1 1.93 30.77 -13.64
N VAL A 2 2.91 30.84 -14.54
CA VAL A 2 3.71 29.65 -14.92
C VAL A 2 4.48 29.11 -13.71
N SER A 3 5.05 29.98 -12.89
CA SER A 3 5.79 29.58 -11.68
C SER A 3 4.87 28.87 -10.67
N LEU A 4 3.65 29.36 -10.51
CA LEU A 4 2.65 28.73 -9.65
C LEU A 4 2.28 27.35 -10.13
N LEU A 5 2.10 27.19 -11.46
CA LEU A 5 1.78 25.89 -12.05
C LEU A 5 2.91 24.87 -11.83
N LEU A 6 4.17 25.30 -11.97
CA LEU A 6 5.30 24.43 -11.72
C LEU A 6 5.40 24.00 -10.27
N ILE A 7 5.16 24.90 -9.33
CA ILE A 7 5.15 24.58 -7.89
C ILE A 7 4.04 23.60 -7.57
N VAL A 8 2.85 23.81 -8.07
CA VAL A 8 1.71 22.91 -7.86
C VAL A 8 2.00 21.53 -8.43
N ALA A 9 2.59 21.46 -9.64
CA ALA A 9 2.94 20.18 -10.26
C ALA A 9 3.97 19.41 -9.44
N ALA A 10 5.01 20.08 -8.90
CA ALA A 10 6.04 19.44 -8.08
C ALA A 10 5.46 18.91 -6.77
N VAL A 11 4.67 19.70 -6.07
CA VAL A 11 4.00 19.30 -4.83
C VAL A 11 2.98 18.20 -5.10
N GLY A 12 2.19 18.33 -6.17
CA GLY A 12 1.22 17.33 -6.59
C GLY A 12 1.84 15.98 -6.88
N SER A 13 3.03 15.93 -7.50
CA SER A 13 3.74 14.69 -7.77
C SER A 13 4.13 13.95 -6.48
N ARG A 14 4.59 14.67 -5.45
CA ARG A 14 4.92 14.07 -4.15
C ARG A 14 3.69 13.56 -3.42
N VAL A 15 2.60 14.31 -3.45
CA VAL A 15 1.32 13.92 -2.86
C VAL A 15 0.77 12.70 -3.59
N ALA A 16 0.85 12.66 -4.92
CA ALA A 16 0.39 11.53 -5.73
C ALA A 16 1.16 10.25 -5.38
N ALA A 17 2.49 10.30 -5.23
CA ALA A 17 3.29 9.14 -4.85
C ALA A 17 2.91 8.60 -3.48
N ARG A 18 2.69 9.49 -2.50
CA ARG A 18 2.24 9.10 -1.16
C ARG A 18 0.85 8.49 -1.20
N HIS A 19 -0.05 9.07 -1.97
CA HIS A 19 -1.41 8.57 -2.13
C HIS A 19 -1.42 7.20 -2.80
N GLU A 20 -0.61 7.01 -3.84
CA GLU A 20 -0.48 5.71 -4.50
C GLU A 20 0.06 4.65 -3.54
N ALA A 21 1.05 5.00 -2.72
CA ALA A 21 1.58 4.08 -1.71
C ALA A 21 0.52 3.72 -0.67
N GLN A 22 -0.29 4.69 -0.23
CA GLN A 22 -1.36 4.44 0.72
C GLN A 22 -2.43 3.53 0.13
N VAL A 23 -2.85 3.78 -1.10
CA VAL A 23 -3.83 2.94 -1.80
C VAL A 23 -3.29 1.52 -1.96
N ALA A 24 -2.04 1.38 -2.40
CA ALA A 24 -1.41 0.07 -2.56
C ALA A 24 -1.31 -0.67 -1.23
N ALA A 25 -0.93 0.02 -0.15
CA ALA A 25 -0.84 -0.58 1.18
C ALA A 25 -2.21 -1.03 1.68
N ASP A 26 -3.23 -0.19 1.54
CA ASP A 26 -4.60 -0.51 1.97
C ASP A 26 -5.14 -1.73 1.21
N LEU A 27 -4.98 -1.74 -0.12
CA LEU A 27 -5.44 -2.85 -0.94
C LEU A 27 -4.66 -4.14 -0.63
N ALA A 28 -3.36 -4.05 -0.44
CA ALA A 28 -2.53 -5.20 -0.09
C ALA A 28 -2.92 -5.76 1.28
N ALA A 29 -3.13 -4.89 2.27
CA ALA A 29 -3.55 -5.32 3.60
C ALA A 29 -4.92 -6.01 3.58
N VAL A 30 -5.87 -5.47 2.84
CA VAL A 30 -7.22 -6.05 2.69
C VAL A 30 -7.13 -7.41 1.98
N ALA A 31 -6.37 -7.50 0.89
CA ALA A 31 -6.17 -8.77 0.18
C ALA A 31 -5.51 -9.82 1.07
N GLY A 32 -4.52 -9.41 1.86
CA GLY A 32 -3.87 -10.30 2.82
C GLY A 32 -4.82 -10.78 3.92
N ALA A 33 -5.62 -9.87 4.48
CA ALA A 33 -6.59 -10.21 5.52
C ALA A 33 -7.65 -11.18 4.99
N TRP A 34 -8.11 -10.97 3.76
CA TRP A 34 -9.08 -11.87 3.11
C TRP A 34 -8.48 -13.25 2.91
N ALA A 35 -7.24 -13.32 2.40
CA ALA A 35 -6.53 -14.58 2.21
C ALA A 35 -6.35 -15.32 3.55
N LEU A 36 -5.96 -14.59 4.59
CA LEU A 36 -5.82 -15.17 5.93
C LEU A 36 -7.13 -15.76 6.43
N ALA A 37 -8.24 -15.05 6.24
CA ALA A 37 -9.56 -15.51 6.66
C ALA A 37 -10.01 -16.77 5.90
N THR A 38 -9.55 -16.96 4.67
CA THR A 38 -9.91 -18.12 3.85
C THR A 38 -8.86 -19.23 3.87
N GLY A 39 -7.86 -19.13 4.76
CA GLY A 39 -6.84 -20.16 4.92
C GLY A 39 -5.72 -20.13 3.90
N GLU A 40 -5.59 -19.04 3.15
CA GLU A 40 -4.53 -18.85 2.17
C GLU A 40 -3.39 -18.03 2.73
N ASP A 41 -2.25 -17.96 1.99
CA ASP A 41 -1.09 -17.19 2.42
C ASP A 41 -1.35 -15.70 2.29
N ALA A 42 -1.47 -15.02 3.43
CA ALA A 42 -1.77 -13.60 3.49
C ALA A 42 -0.70 -12.75 2.82
N CYS A 43 0.56 -13.01 3.09
CA CYS A 43 1.65 -12.19 2.56
C CYS A 43 1.86 -12.36 1.07
N THR A 44 1.61 -13.57 0.52
CA THR A 44 1.64 -13.78 -0.92
C THR A 44 0.54 -12.97 -1.61
N ALA A 45 -0.69 -13.02 -1.09
CA ALA A 45 -1.81 -12.26 -1.63
C ALA A 45 -1.53 -10.75 -1.54
N ALA A 46 -0.97 -10.30 -0.42
CA ALA A 46 -0.63 -8.89 -0.24
C ALA A 46 0.44 -8.43 -1.23
N ARG A 47 1.49 -9.21 -1.44
CA ARG A 47 2.53 -8.89 -2.41
C ARG A 47 2.03 -8.82 -3.84
N ASP A 48 1.19 -9.79 -4.23
CA ASP A 48 0.61 -9.82 -5.57
C ASP A 48 -0.27 -8.59 -5.81
N THR A 49 -1.07 -8.21 -4.82
CA THR A 49 -1.92 -7.03 -4.91
C THR A 49 -1.10 -5.75 -4.98
N ALA A 50 -0.04 -5.64 -4.19
CA ALA A 50 0.85 -4.49 -4.24
C ALA A 50 1.49 -4.36 -5.63
N ALA A 51 1.94 -5.46 -6.21
CA ALA A 51 2.55 -5.46 -7.54
C ALA A 51 1.57 -4.98 -8.61
N LEU A 52 0.30 -5.31 -8.50
CA LEU A 52 -0.74 -4.83 -9.42
C LEU A 52 -0.94 -3.31 -9.34
N ASN A 53 -0.49 -2.69 -8.28
CA ASN A 53 -0.57 -1.25 -8.04
C ASN A 53 0.80 -0.59 -8.13
N ASP A 54 1.74 -1.20 -8.84
CA ASP A 54 3.11 -0.70 -9.03
C ASP A 54 3.85 -0.42 -7.73
N ALA A 55 3.53 -1.18 -6.68
CA ALA A 55 4.15 -1.06 -5.38
C ALA A 55 4.92 -2.33 -5.02
N THR A 56 5.87 -2.17 -4.12
CA THR A 56 6.61 -3.28 -3.53
C THR A 56 6.30 -3.32 -2.05
N LEU A 57 6.11 -4.51 -1.48
CA LEU A 57 5.98 -4.65 -0.04
C LEU A 57 7.37 -4.71 0.60
N GLU A 58 7.64 -3.77 1.48
CA GLU A 58 8.84 -3.77 2.29
C GLU A 58 8.69 -4.72 3.46
N THR A 59 7.52 -4.74 4.09
CA THR A 59 7.20 -5.65 5.18
C THR A 59 5.80 -6.20 5.05
N CYS A 60 5.59 -7.41 5.57
CA CYS A 60 4.28 -8.03 5.70
C CYS A 60 4.28 -8.91 6.94
N THR A 61 3.38 -8.61 7.88
CA THR A 61 3.31 -9.31 9.16
C THR A 61 1.87 -9.70 9.47
N GLU A 62 1.67 -10.92 9.91
CA GLU A 62 0.39 -11.37 10.46
C GLU A 62 0.41 -11.17 11.97
N SER A 63 -0.65 -10.57 12.52
CA SER A 63 -0.81 -10.37 13.95
C SER A 63 -2.23 -10.80 14.33
N GLY A 64 -2.38 -12.03 14.82
CA GLY A 64 -3.69 -12.62 15.03
C GLY A 64 -4.46 -12.76 13.72
N ARG A 65 -5.56 -12.03 13.59
CA ARG A 65 -6.35 -11.98 12.34
C ARG A 65 -6.05 -10.75 11.49
N ASP A 66 -5.11 -9.92 11.94
CA ASP A 66 -4.74 -8.71 11.23
C ASP A 66 -3.53 -8.95 10.34
N VAL A 67 -3.47 -8.21 9.25
CA VAL A 67 -2.32 -8.18 8.36
C VAL A 67 -1.81 -6.75 8.29
N ILE A 68 -0.54 -6.57 8.58
CA ILE A 68 0.11 -5.27 8.59
C ILE A 68 1.16 -5.28 7.48
N VAL A 69 1.05 -4.34 6.57
CA VAL A 69 1.97 -4.23 5.44
C VAL A 69 2.58 -2.83 5.34
N THR A 70 3.78 -2.76 4.82
CA THR A 70 4.40 -1.50 4.42
C THR A 70 4.65 -1.57 2.91
N ALA A 71 3.99 -0.69 2.17
CA ALA A 71 4.13 -0.62 0.71
C ALA A 71 4.99 0.58 0.32
N VAL A 72 5.77 0.40 -0.74
CA VAL A 72 6.66 1.45 -1.26
C VAL A 72 6.31 1.72 -2.71
N VAL A 73 6.09 2.99 -3.03
CA VAL A 73 5.90 3.48 -4.40
C VAL A 73 6.84 4.65 -4.60
N ARG A 74 7.74 4.54 -5.56
CA ARG A 74 8.68 5.60 -5.93
C ARG A 74 9.41 6.20 -4.72
N GLY A 75 9.90 5.34 -3.83
CA GLY A 75 10.65 5.75 -2.64
C GLY A 75 9.79 6.27 -1.48
N ARG A 76 8.47 6.29 -1.62
CA ARG A 76 7.54 6.66 -0.55
C ARG A 76 6.94 5.41 0.06
N SER A 77 7.09 5.25 1.36
CA SER A 77 6.55 4.11 2.08
C SER A 77 5.36 4.52 2.94
N THR A 78 4.41 3.61 3.06
CA THR A 78 3.25 3.80 3.93
C THR A 78 2.82 2.45 4.49
N GLN A 79 2.26 2.46 5.68
CA GLN A 79 1.82 1.27 6.38
C GLN A 79 0.30 1.20 6.40
N ALA A 80 -0.23 -0.01 6.28
CA ALA A 80 -1.65 -0.25 6.44
C ALA A 80 -1.87 -1.53 7.25
N LYS A 81 -2.98 -1.57 7.96
CA LYS A 81 -3.40 -2.73 8.75
C LYS A 81 -4.85 -3.04 8.39
N ALA A 82 -5.14 -4.30 8.14
CA ALA A 82 -6.49 -4.77 7.88
C ALA A 82 -6.76 -6.06 8.65
N GLY A 83 -8.01 -6.24 9.05
CA GLY A 83 -8.45 -7.41 9.78
C GLY A 83 -9.96 -7.44 9.87
N PRO A 84 -10.55 -8.45 10.53
CA PRO A 84 -12.00 -8.51 10.71
C PRO A 84 -12.50 -7.36 11.58
N VAL A 85 -13.67 -6.88 11.27
CA VAL A 85 -14.33 -5.79 11.99
C VAL A 85 -15.05 -6.32 13.22
#